data_396ab70d8ede6189ed61d36c32a67a6e
#
_entry.id   396ab70d8ede6189ed61d36c32a67a6e
#
_cell.length_a   1.000
_cell.length_b   1.000
_cell.length_c   1.000
_cell.angle_alpha   90.00
_cell.angle_beta   90.00
_cell.angle_gamma   90.00
#
_symmetry.space_group_name_H-M   'P 1'
#
loop_
_entity.id
_entity.type
_entity.pdbx_description
1 polymer ?
#
loop_
_entity_poly.entity_id
_entity_poly.type
_entity_poly.pdbx_seq_one_letter_code
_entity_poly.pdbx_strand_id
1 'polypeptide(L)'
;MKDKPKIKTRLKMVIAKNGKLLVTYDSMEDYYYYIGGKLEYGETVLEGAEREIKEELGEDIKLDFKKILYIRDFLQPEKDEHGLELFILGDVNKFEELEHYFDSEHGDKKWATWLDINNLPDNLFPKALTKKLQEDFKRNFSKSGEYVGKMDR
;
A
#
# COMPACT_ATOMS: atom_id res chain seq x y z
N MET A 1 -2.54 -19.60 -27.75
CA MET A 1 -1.85 -20.22 -26.60
C MET A 1 -1.92 -19.27 -25.41
N LYS A 2 -2.43 -19.76 -24.28
CA LYS A 2 -2.55 -18.93 -23.07
C LYS A 2 -1.15 -18.69 -22.46
N ASP A 3 -0.85 -17.45 -22.11
CA ASP A 3 0.41 -17.14 -21.43
C ASP A 3 0.47 -17.83 -20.07
N LYS A 4 1.67 -18.23 -19.66
CA LYS A 4 1.86 -18.78 -18.32
C LYS A 4 1.59 -17.72 -17.27
N PRO A 5 0.96 -18.08 -16.16
CA PRO A 5 0.79 -17.17 -15.03
C PRO A 5 2.16 -16.61 -14.60
N LYS A 6 2.20 -15.34 -14.25
CA LYS A 6 3.42 -14.65 -13.82
C LYS A 6 3.29 -14.19 -12.39
N ILE A 7 4.40 -14.24 -11.68
CA ILE A 7 4.50 -13.63 -10.36
C ILE A 7 4.59 -12.11 -10.57
N LYS A 8 3.73 -11.38 -9.89
CA LYS A 8 3.71 -9.93 -9.93
C LYS A 8 4.28 -9.38 -8.63
N THR A 9 5.21 -8.44 -8.74
CA THR A 9 5.68 -7.70 -7.56
C THR A 9 4.81 -6.46 -7.40
N ARG A 10 4.23 -6.30 -6.22
CA ARG A 10 3.40 -5.15 -5.89
C ARG A 10 4.04 -4.34 -4.78
N LEU A 11 3.93 -3.03 -4.88
CA LEU A 11 4.44 -2.09 -3.89
C LEU A 11 3.25 -1.55 -3.11
N LYS A 12 3.33 -1.59 -1.79
CA LYS A 12 2.28 -1.11 -0.89
C LYS A 12 2.91 -0.10 0.07
N MET A 13 2.41 1.12 0.07
CA MET A 13 2.99 2.19 0.86
C MET A 13 2.37 2.25 2.24
N VAL A 14 3.20 2.30 3.27
CA VAL A 14 2.81 2.58 4.65
C VAL A 14 3.23 4.02 4.92
N ILE A 15 2.27 4.92 4.87
CA ILE A 15 2.49 6.36 5.07
C ILE A 15 1.71 6.77 6.32
N ALA A 16 2.44 6.98 7.40
CA ALA A 16 1.86 7.26 8.70
C ALA A 16 2.41 8.58 9.24
N LYS A 17 1.52 9.47 9.67
CA LYS A 17 1.90 10.76 10.24
C LYS A 17 0.84 11.23 11.24
N ASN A 18 1.30 11.71 12.38
CA ASN A 18 0.41 12.22 13.43
C ASN A 18 -0.66 11.21 13.86
N GLY A 19 -0.28 9.92 13.92
CA GLY A 19 -1.22 8.84 14.31
C GLY A 19 -2.20 8.45 13.23
N LYS A 20 -2.05 8.95 12.01
CA LYS A 20 -2.93 8.66 10.87
C LYS A 20 -2.20 7.88 9.80
N LEU A 21 -2.89 6.92 9.21
CA LEU A 21 -2.41 6.11 8.09
C LEU A 21 -3.12 6.56 6.81
N LEU A 22 -2.34 6.90 5.79
CA LEU A 22 -2.89 7.27 4.49
C LEU A 22 -3.17 6.01 3.67
N VAL A 23 -4.41 5.87 3.24
CA VAL A 23 -4.86 4.69 2.49
C VAL A 23 -5.76 5.12 1.34
N THR A 24 -6.10 4.19 0.47
CA THR A 24 -7.12 4.37 -0.55
C THR A 24 -8.41 3.72 -0.10
N TYR A 25 -9.53 4.42 -0.25
CA TYR A 25 -10.86 3.87 -0.08
C TYR A 25 -11.49 3.60 -1.45
N ASP A 26 -12.03 2.40 -1.61
CA ASP A 26 -12.77 2.00 -2.80
C ASP A 26 -14.26 2.00 -2.45
N SER A 27 -14.98 2.98 -2.96
CA SER A 27 -16.40 3.14 -2.63
C SER A 27 -17.32 2.10 -3.27
N MET A 28 -16.85 1.43 -4.31
CA MET A 28 -17.65 0.39 -4.99
C MET A 28 -17.61 -0.93 -4.22
N GLU A 29 -16.46 -1.25 -3.64
CA GLU A 29 -16.26 -2.50 -2.89
C GLU A 29 -16.40 -2.29 -1.37
N ASP A 30 -16.46 -1.04 -0.93
CA ASP A 30 -16.53 -0.64 0.48
C ASP A 30 -15.38 -1.23 1.31
N TYR A 31 -14.15 -0.99 0.85
CA TYR A 31 -12.97 -1.39 1.62
C TYR A 31 -11.81 -0.42 1.39
N TYR A 32 -10.82 -0.53 2.29
CA TYR A 32 -9.59 0.26 2.26
C TYR A 32 -8.41 -0.63 1.89
N TYR A 33 -7.43 -0.04 1.21
CA TYR A 33 -6.17 -0.72 0.92
C TYR A 33 -5.01 0.27 0.89
N TYR A 34 -3.80 -0.29 1.02
CA TYR A 34 -2.58 0.52 1.01
C TYR A 34 -2.33 1.10 -0.38
N ILE A 35 -1.86 2.34 -0.42
CA ILE A 35 -1.51 3.03 -1.66
C ILE A 35 -0.37 2.28 -2.33
N GLY A 36 -0.45 2.11 -3.62
CA GLY A 36 0.59 1.46 -4.41
C GLY A 36 0.05 0.71 -5.59
N GLY A 37 0.88 -0.12 -6.17
CA GLY A 37 0.51 -0.91 -7.31
C GLY A 37 1.65 -1.79 -7.80
N LYS A 38 1.52 -2.24 -9.01
CA LYS A 38 2.44 -3.21 -9.61
C LYS A 38 3.76 -2.55 -10.00
N LEU A 39 4.87 -3.19 -9.61
CA LEU A 39 6.20 -2.82 -10.10
C LEU A 39 6.30 -3.17 -11.59
N GLU A 40 6.80 -2.26 -12.39
CA GLU A 40 6.93 -2.45 -13.82
C GLU A 40 8.34 -2.91 -14.21
N TYR A 41 8.42 -3.63 -15.32
CA TYR A 41 9.70 -4.08 -15.86
C TYR A 41 10.61 -2.89 -16.12
N GLY A 42 11.86 -2.98 -15.65
CA GLY A 42 12.87 -1.94 -15.91
C GLY A 42 12.93 -0.84 -14.88
N GLU A 43 12.04 -0.83 -13.89
CA GLU A 43 12.13 0.14 -12.80
C GLU A 43 12.63 -0.50 -11.51
N THR A 44 13.37 0.27 -10.71
CA THR A 44 13.75 -0.14 -9.36
C THR A 44 12.53 -0.02 -8.43
N VAL A 45 12.62 -0.63 -7.26
CA VAL A 45 11.57 -0.49 -6.23
C VAL A 45 11.34 0.99 -5.89
N LEU A 46 12.41 1.78 -5.74
CA LEU A 46 12.30 3.20 -5.45
C LEU A 46 11.58 3.95 -6.57
N GLU A 47 11.98 3.71 -7.83
CA GLU A 47 11.34 4.35 -8.99
C GLU A 47 9.86 3.98 -9.10
N GLY A 48 9.54 2.71 -8.88
CA GLY A 48 8.16 2.23 -8.90
C GLY A 48 7.31 2.86 -7.81
N ALA A 49 7.85 2.95 -6.59
CA ALA A 49 7.16 3.58 -5.47
C ALA A 49 6.89 5.07 -5.74
N GLU A 50 7.88 5.80 -6.25
CA GLU A 50 7.71 7.20 -6.61
C GLU A 50 6.66 7.40 -7.70
N ARG A 51 6.66 6.54 -8.70
CA ARG A 51 5.67 6.60 -9.79
C ARG A 51 4.25 6.35 -9.27
N GLU A 52 4.06 5.31 -8.46
CA GLU A 52 2.74 4.99 -7.90
C GLU A 52 2.21 6.13 -7.02
N ILE A 53 3.06 6.75 -6.24
CA ILE A 53 2.68 7.89 -5.40
C ILE A 53 2.16 9.04 -6.27
N LYS A 54 2.85 9.35 -7.36
CA LYS A 54 2.43 10.44 -8.26
C LYS A 54 1.14 10.10 -9.00
N GLU A 55 0.98 8.85 -9.43
CA GLU A 55 -0.25 8.42 -10.11
C GLU A 55 -1.47 8.49 -9.20
N GLU A 56 -1.32 8.08 -7.95
CA GLU A 56 -2.44 8.00 -7.02
C GLU A 56 -2.69 9.29 -6.22
N LEU A 57 -1.64 10.05 -5.92
CA LEU A 57 -1.75 11.22 -5.04
C LEU A 57 -1.48 12.57 -5.73
N GLY A 58 -0.96 12.55 -6.96
CA GLY A 58 -0.69 13.78 -7.71
C GLY A 58 0.79 13.95 -8.05
N GLU A 59 1.04 14.62 -9.18
CA GLU A 59 2.39 14.80 -9.74
C GLU A 59 3.33 15.62 -8.86
N ASP A 60 2.80 16.46 -8.00
CA ASP A 60 3.58 17.31 -7.10
C ASP A 60 3.83 16.65 -5.72
N ILE A 61 3.39 15.42 -5.54
CA ILE A 61 3.65 14.67 -4.30
C ILE A 61 4.98 13.94 -4.44
N LYS A 62 5.86 14.15 -3.47
CA LYS A 62 7.19 13.55 -3.40
C LYS A 62 7.23 12.52 -2.27
N LEU A 63 7.72 11.33 -2.60
CA LEU A 63 7.92 10.26 -1.64
C LEU A 63 9.31 10.40 -0.98
N ASP A 64 9.34 10.37 0.34
CA ASP A 64 10.54 10.15 1.13
C ASP A 64 10.56 8.68 1.54
N PHE A 65 11.31 7.87 0.79
CA PHE A 65 11.41 6.42 1.00
C PHE A 65 12.26 6.15 2.24
N LYS A 66 11.70 5.45 3.22
CA LYS A 66 12.42 5.15 4.47
C LYS A 66 13.03 3.74 4.44
N LYS A 67 12.19 2.71 4.30
CA LYS A 67 12.64 1.31 4.30
C LYS A 67 11.53 0.36 3.89
N ILE A 68 11.89 -0.87 3.56
CA ILE A 68 10.93 -1.96 3.37
C ILE A 68 10.59 -2.52 4.75
N LEU A 69 9.32 -2.54 5.10
CA LEU A 69 8.84 -3.08 6.38
C LEU A 69 8.54 -4.56 6.29
N TYR A 70 7.73 -4.97 5.33
CA TYR A 70 7.21 -6.32 5.24
C TYR A 70 7.32 -6.87 3.82
N ILE A 71 7.48 -8.19 3.75
CA ILE A 71 7.42 -8.95 2.51
C ILE A 71 6.33 -10.00 2.67
N ARG A 72 5.32 -9.95 1.81
CA ARG A 72 4.15 -10.82 1.87
C ARG A 72 3.99 -11.61 0.59
N ASP A 73 3.65 -12.89 0.72
CA ASP A 73 3.18 -13.70 -0.40
C ASP A 73 1.65 -13.59 -0.51
N PHE A 74 1.16 -13.39 -1.71
CA PHE A 74 -0.26 -13.40 -2.00
C PHE A 74 -0.53 -14.38 -3.12
N LEU A 75 -1.30 -15.43 -2.83
CA LEU A 75 -1.59 -16.48 -3.81
C LEU A 75 -3.10 -16.71 -3.89
N GLN A 76 -3.64 -16.60 -5.10
CA GLN A 76 -5.00 -17.01 -5.44
C GLN A 76 -4.94 -17.82 -6.74
N PRO A 77 -4.53 -19.11 -6.66
CA PRO A 77 -4.34 -19.93 -7.86
C PRO A 77 -5.59 -20.05 -8.73
N GLU A 78 -6.77 -20.05 -8.14
CA GLU A 78 -8.03 -20.10 -8.83
C GLU A 78 -8.31 -18.88 -9.72
N LYS A 79 -7.59 -17.80 -9.48
CA LYS A 79 -7.66 -16.56 -10.27
C LYS A 79 -6.38 -16.29 -11.06
N ASP A 80 -5.47 -17.27 -11.11
CA ASP A 80 -4.14 -17.12 -11.70
C ASP A 80 -3.36 -15.93 -11.09
N GLU A 81 -3.58 -15.64 -9.82
CA GLU A 81 -2.88 -14.56 -9.12
C GLU A 81 -1.80 -15.09 -8.19
N HIS A 82 -0.60 -14.58 -8.39
CA HIS A 82 0.54 -14.82 -7.52
C HIS A 82 1.31 -13.50 -7.40
N GLY A 83 1.32 -12.93 -6.22
CA GLY A 83 1.99 -11.68 -5.94
C GLY A 83 3.04 -11.80 -4.86
N LEU A 84 4.13 -11.09 -5.04
CA LEU A 84 5.09 -10.78 -3.99
C LEU A 84 4.90 -9.31 -3.68
N GLU A 85 4.51 -9.00 -2.45
CA GLU A 85 4.19 -7.62 -2.05
C GLU A 85 5.22 -7.08 -1.08
N LEU A 86 5.72 -5.90 -1.38
CA LEU A 86 6.64 -5.16 -0.53
C LEU A 86 5.88 -4.01 0.11
N PHE A 87 5.83 -3.99 1.45
CA PHE A 87 5.24 -2.89 2.22
C PHE A 87 6.35 -1.92 2.61
N ILE A 88 6.26 -0.71 2.10
CA ILE A 88 7.32 0.29 2.16
C ILE A 88 6.90 1.41 3.10
N LEU A 89 7.73 1.66 4.11
CA LEU A 89 7.56 2.82 4.97
C LEU A 89 8.08 4.05 4.24
N GLY A 90 7.26 5.05 4.15
CA GLY A 90 7.64 6.31 3.55
C GLY A 90 6.86 7.46 4.13
N ASP A 91 7.26 8.66 3.75
CA ASP A 91 6.55 9.89 4.06
C ASP A 91 6.30 10.64 2.76
N VAL A 92 5.35 11.55 2.76
CA VAL A 92 5.05 12.37 1.60
C VAL A 92 4.94 13.83 2.04
N ASN A 93 5.30 14.74 1.14
CA ASN A 93 5.00 16.15 1.34
C ASN A 93 3.49 16.34 1.23
N LYS A 94 2.97 17.42 1.79
CA LYS A 94 1.55 17.78 1.70
C LYS A 94 0.58 16.71 2.23
N PHE A 95 1.03 15.88 3.18
CA PHE A 95 0.22 14.82 3.78
C PHE A 95 -1.15 15.34 4.24
N GLU A 96 -1.18 16.52 4.85
CA GLU A 96 -2.38 17.12 5.40
C GLU A 96 -3.42 17.51 4.35
N GLU A 97 -3.01 17.63 3.10
CA GLU A 97 -3.86 18.01 1.98
C GLU A 97 -4.49 16.81 1.26
N LEU A 98 -4.15 15.58 1.70
CA LEU A 98 -4.53 14.37 0.97
C LEU A 98 -5.80 13.68 1.48
N GLU A 99 -6.49 14.27 2.46
CA GLU A 99 -7.80 13.77 2.87
C GLU A 99 -8.78 13.90 1.71
N HIS A 100 -9.39 12.78 1.35
CA HIS A 100 -10.39 12.73 0.28
C HIS A 100 -9.85 13.19 -1.10
N TYR A 101 -8.60 12.82 -1.41
CA TYR A 101 -8.01 13.09 -2.71
C TYR A 101 -8.38 11.98 -3.69
N PHE A 102 -9.04 12.33 -4.80
CA PHE A 102 -9.48 11.34 -5.79
C PHE A 102 -8.32 10.77 -6.59
N ASP A 103 -8.36 9.45 -6.79
CA ASP A 103 -7.44 8.73 -7.65
C ASP A 103 -7.64 9.17 -9.11
N SER A 104 -6.56 9.61 -9.77
CA SER A 104 -6.63 10.09 -11.15
C SER A 104 -7.03 9.00 -12.16
N GLU A 105 -6.80 7.73 -11.85
CA GLU A 105 -7.18 6.61 -12.73
C GLU A 105 -8.64 6.19 -12.57
N HIS A 106 -9.21 6.37 -11.38
CA HIS A 106 -10.52 5.85 -11.03
C HIS A 106 -11.58 6.93 -10.79
N GLY A 107 -11.23 8.19 -11.04
CA GLY A 107 -12.15 9.31 -10.90
C GLY A 107 -12.65 9.49 -9.47
N ASP A 108 -13.98 9.58 -9.31
CA ASP A 108 -14.62 9.82 -8.01
C ASP A 108 -14.99 8.56 -7.24
N LYS A 109 -14.61 7.37 -7.72
CA LYS A 109 -14.96 6.07 -7.11
C LYS A 109 -13.96 5.64 -6.05
N LYS A 110 -12.74 6.11 -6.15
CA LYS A 110 -11.65 5.81 -5.21
C LYS A 110 -10.99 7.11 -4.78
N TRP A 111 -10.65 7.20 -3.50
CA TRP A 111 -9.96 8.37 -2.99
C TRP A 111 -9.02 8.02 -1.85
N ALA A 112 -8.00 8.86 -1.68
CA ALA A 112 -7.11 8.77 -0.53
C ALA A 112 -7.83 9.31 0.71
N THR A 113 -7.60 8.69 1.84
CA THR A 113 -8.15 9.13 3.11
C THR A 113 -7.24 8.74 4.26
N TRP A 114 -7.44 9.36 5.41
CA TRP A 114 -6.69 9.05 6.63
C TRP A 114 -7.50 8.14 7.53
N LEU A 115 -6.82 7.13 8.09
CA LEU A 115 -7.39 6.28 9.14
C LEU A 115 -6.60 6.48 10.41
N ASP A 116 -7.29 6.44 11.55
CA ASP A 116 -6.63 6.44 12.86
C ASP A 116 -5.93 5.10 13.05
N ILE A 117 -4.60 5.10 13.19
CA ILE A 117 -3.81 3.87 13.34
C ILE A 117 -4.23 3.08 14.58
N ASN A 118 -4.66 3.77 15.63
CA ASN A 118 -5.08 3.10 16.86
C ASN A 118 -6.46 2.48 16.76
N ASN A 119 -7.21 2.77 15.69
CA ASN A 119 -8.57 2.28 15.48
C ASN A 119 -8.82 1.95 14.02
N LEU A 120 -8.02 1.04 13.46
CA LEU A 120 -8.14 0.64 12.07
C LEU A 120 -9.38 -0.24 11.84
N PRO A 121 -10.11 -0.02 10.74
CA PRO A 121 -11.33 -0.77 10.46
C PRO A 121 -11.04 -2.21 10.00
N ASP A 122 -12.04 -3.08 10.16
CA ASP A 122 -11.94 -4.48 9.75
C ASP A 122 -11.85 -4.68 8.24
N ASN A 123 -12.24 -3.67 7.47
CA ASN A 123 -12.19 -3.71 6.01
C ASN A 123 -10.97 -3.02 5.41
N LEU A 124 -9.88 -2.91 6.17
CA LEU A 124 -8.56 -2.58 5.64
C LEU A 124 -7.85 -3.88 5.26
N PHE A 125 -7.43 -4.00 4.00
CA PHE A 125 -6.81 -5.22 3.49
C PHE A 125 -5.30 -5.06 3.23
N PRO A 126 -4.46 -6.07 3.53
CA PRO A 126 -4.85 -7.38 4.08
C PRO A 126 -5.18 -7.28 5.58
N LYS A 127 -6.26 -7.91 5.97
CA LYS A 127 -6.75 -7.88 7.38
C LYS A 127 -5.71 -8.40 8.38
N ALA A 128 -5.01 -9.45 7.99
CA ALA A 128 -4.04 -10.10 8.87
C ALA A 128 -2.85 -9.19 9.24
N LEU A 129 -2.60 -8.14 8.47
CA LEU A 129 -1.49 -7.22 8.72
C LEU A 129 -1.84 -6.13 9.73
N THR A 130 -3.12 -5.84 9.94
CA THR A 130 -3.58 -4.69 10.71
C THR A 130 -3.01 -4.67 12.14
N LYS A 131 -3.09 -5.80 12.84
CA LYS A 131 -2.60 -5.88 14.23
C LYS A 131 -1.09 -5.68 14.29
N LYS A 132 -0.34 -6.31 13.38
CA LYS A 132 1.11 -6.16 13.32
C LYS A 132 1.50 -4.71 13.02
N LEU A 133 0.82 -4.07 12.10
CA LEU A 133 1.07 -2.67 11.76
C LEU A 133 0.89 -1.76 12.99
N GLN A 134 -0.17 -1.98 13.75
CA GLN A 134 -0.44 -1.21 14.97
C GLN A 134 0.63 -1.41 16.03
N GLU A 135 1.09 -2.65 16.20
CA GLU A 135 2.15 -2.97 17.15
C GLU A 135 3.48 -2.34 16.72
N ASP A 136 3.82 -2.43 15.44
CA ASP A 136 5.06 -1.87 14.91
C ASP A 136 5.05 -0.33 14.93
N PHE A 137 3.89 0.29 14.71
CA PHE A 137 3.72 1.73 14.86
C PHE A 137 4.08 2.19 16.28
N LYS A 138 3.63 1.46 17.30
CA LYS A 138 3.95 1.78 18.70
C LYS A 138 5.45 1.72 18.99
N ARG A 139 6.19 0.97 18.19
CA ARG A 139 7.65 0.83 18.30
C ARG A 139 8.39 1.68 17.26
N ASN A 140 7.72 2.66 16.67
CA ASN A 140 8.26 3.55 15.63
C ASN A 140 8.85 2.79 14.44
N PHE A 141 8.23 1.66 14.07
CA PHE A 141 8.68 0.82 12.94
C PHE A 141 10.18 0.49 13.02
N SER A 142 10.62 0.04 14.19
CA SER A 142 12.05 -0.19 14.46
C SER A 142 12.65 -1.36 13.68
N LYS A 143 11.82 -2.30 13.18
CA LYS A 143 12.28 -3.44 12.39
C LYS A 143 12.16 -3.18 10.90
N SER A 144 12.86 -3.97 10.09
CA SER A 144 12.88 -3.83 8.63
C SER A 144 12.89 -5.20 7.98
N GLY A 145 12.31 -5.30 6.76
CA GLY A 145 12.45 -6.45 5.90
C GLY A 145 11.89 -7.75 6.47
N GLU A 146 10.83 -7.67 7.27
CA GLU A 146 10.24 -8.86 7.87
C GLU A 146 9.40 -9.64 6.87
N TYR A 147 9.74 -10.92 6.69
CA TYR A 147 8.90 -11.82 5.91
C TYR A 147 7.68 -12.20 6.76
N VAL A 148 6.50 -11.81 6.33
CA VAL A 148 5.24 -12.08 7.04
C VAL A 148 4.48 -13.26 6.45
N GLY A 149 5.04 -13.90 5.42
CA GLY A 149 4.51 -15.12 4.84
C GLY A 149 3.28 -14.89 3.97
N LYS A 150 2.55 -15.98 3.74
CA LYS A 150 1.31 -15.95 2.96
C LYS A 150 0.20 -15.35 3.81
N MET A 151 -0.38 -14.28 3.29
CA MET A 151 -1.55 -13.67 3.92
C MET A 151 -2.68 -13.61 2.90
N ASP A 152 -3.85 -14.05 3.30
CA ASP A 152 -5.05 -13.87 2.50
C ASP A 152 -5.47 -12.38 2.51
N ARG A 153 -6.45 -12.08 1.72
CA ARG A 153 -6.95 -10.74 1.51
C ARG A 153 -7.43 -10.04 2.79
#